data_76169c43fd424dd06f7c5e7dff6f4001
#
_entry.id   76169c43fd424dd06f7c5e7dff6f4001
#
_cell.length_a   1.000
_cell.length_b   1.000
_cell.length_c   1.000
_cell.angle_alpha   90.00
_cell.angle_beta   90.00
_cell.angle_gamma   90.00
#
_symmetry.space_group_name_H-M   'P 1'
#
loop_
_entity.id
_entity.type
_entity.pdbx_description
1 polymer ?
#
loop_
_entity_poly.entity_id
_entity_poly.type
_entity_poly.pdbx_seq_one_letter_code
_entity_poly.pdbx_strand_id
1 'polypeptide(L)'
;MEDKAAEIKYVFKQPEIAKRAFVETEKKHLELEQVEERIAQLKTVWPKLRNRLQSHLLPTIKLKSLLEAASAPIRAHQIGISEDHLKRTIRAARFIRSRYTILDLLDQTDLLDRALLEARLPF
;
A
#
# COMPACT_ATOMS: atom_id res chain seq x y z
N MET A 1 8.59 -15.82 -1.80
CA MET A 1 7.19 -16.16 -1.38
C MET A 1 7.07 -16.63 0.06
N GLU A 2 8.00 -17.37 0.63
CA GLU A 2 7.89 -17.91 2.00
C GLU A 2 7.65 -16.84 3.07
N ASP A 3 8.44 -15.76 3.05
CA ASP A 3 8.27 -14.65 4.00
C ASP A 3 6.89 -13.99 3.90
N LYS A 4 6.38 -13.82 2.66
CA LYS A 4 5.04 -13.27 2.44
C LYS A 4 3.94 -14.22 2.92
N ALA A 5 4.13 -15.54 2.79
CA ALA A 5 3.20 -16.52 3.32
C ALA A 5 3.12 -16.47 4.85
N ALA A 6 4.25 -16.29 5.53
CA ALA A 6 4.31 -16.14 6.98
C ALA A 6 3.61 -14.84 7.43
N GLU A 7 3.88 -13.73 6.75
CA GLU A 7 3.22 -12.44 7.03
C GLU A 7 1.70 -12.50 6.81
N ILE A 8 1.25 -13.11 5.70
CA ILE A 8 -0.18 -13.29 5.41
C ILE A 8 -0.88 -14.08 6.54
N LYS A 9 -0.29 -15.19 6.98
CA LYS A 9 -0.83 -15.99 8.10
C LYS A 9 -0.85 -15.22 9.41
N TYR A 10 0.15 -14.39 9.65
CA TYR A 10 0.20 -13.54 10.84
C TYR A 10 -0.90 -12.47 10.84
N VAL A 11 -1.13 -11.83 9.70
CA VAL A 11 -2.11 -10.74 9.54
C VAL A 11 -3.54 -11.27 9.50
N PHE A 12 -3.80 -12.28 8.68
CA PHE A 12 -5.14 -12.83 8.48
C PHE A 12 -5.33 -14.09 9.34
N LYS A 13 -5.97 -13.93 10.49
CA LYS A 13 -6.19 -15.03 11.46
C LYS A 13 -7.17 -16.08 10.96
N GLN A 14 -8.05 -15.71 10.02
CA GLN A 14 -9.02 -16.64 9.43
C GLN A 14 -8.36 -17.41 8.27
N PRO A 15 -8.30 -18.76 8.32
CA PRO A 15 -7.59 -19.56 7.32
C PRO A 15 -8.06 -19.33 5.89
N GLU A 16 -9.35 -19.17 5.66
CA GLU A 16 -9.93 -18.94 4.35
C GLU A 16 -9.50 -17.58 3.77
N ILE A 17 -9.43 -16.53 4.60
CA ILE A 17 -8.97 -15.21 4.18
C ILE A 17 -7.46 -15.27 3.89
N ALA A 18 -6.68 -15.91 4.75
CA ALA A 18 -5.25 -16.08 4.53
C ALA A 18 -4.95 -16.84 3.23
N LYS A 19 -5.70 -17.92 2.95
CA LYS A 19 -5.58 -18.69 1.71
C LYS A 19 -5.88 -17.83 0.48
N ARG A 20 -6.97 -17.05 0.50
CA ARG A 20 -7.31 -16.13 -0.60
C ARG A 20 -6.24 -15.07 -0.80
N ALA A 21 -5.77 -14.44 0.29
CA ALA A 21 -4.72 -13.44 0.25
C ALA A 21 -3.42 -14.00 -0.33
N PHE A 22 -3.07 -15.26 0.00
CA PHE A 22 -1.92 -15.94 -0.57
C PHE A 22 -2.06 -16.11 -2.09
N VAL A 23 -3.18 -16.65 -2.58
CA VAL A 23 -3.45 -16.84 -4.01
C VAL A 23 -3.40 -15.51 -4.78
N GLU A 24 -3.96 -14.44 -4.22
CA GLU A 24 -3.92 -13.13 -4.87
C GLU A 24 -2.52 -12.53 -4.88
N THR A 25 -1.72 -12.77 -3.84
CA THR A 25 -0.33 -12.32 -3.76
C THR A 25 0.57 -13.08 -4.73
N GLU A 26 0.38 -14.39 -4.85
CA GLU A 26 1.13 -15.26 -5.76
C GLU A 26 0.99 -14.81 -7.22
N LYS A 27 -0.20 -14.40 -7.66
CA LYS A 27 -0.46 -13.92 -9.03
C LYS A 27 0.36 -12.68 -9.42
N LYS A 28 0.81 -11.89 -8.48
CA LYS A 28 1.61 -10.67 -8.71
C LYS A 28 3.04 -10.76 -8.17
N HIS A 29 3.41 -11.94 -7.64
CA HIS A 29 4.75 -12.15 -7.16
C HIS A 29 5.76 -12.06 -8.31
N LEU A 30 6.87 -11.44 -8.05
CA LEU A 30 8.01 -11.37 -8.95
C LEU A 30 9.24 -11.92 -8.25
N GLU A 31 10.06 -12.61 -8.99
CA GLU A 31 11.40 -12.97 -8.56
C GLU A 31 12.31 -11.74 -8.53
N LEU A 32 13.43 -11.82 -7.83
CA LEU A 32 14.31 -10.68 -7.58
C LEU A 32 14.75 -9.99 -8.87
N GLU A 33 15.19 -10.75 -9.88
CA GLU A 33 15.61 -10.24 -11.18
C GLU A 33 14.51 -9.40 -11.86
N GLN A 34 13.26 -9.89 -11.83
CA GLN A 34 12.11 -9.19 -12.39
C GLN A 34 11.78 -7.91 -11.61
N VAL A 35 12.00 -7.90 -10.30
CA VAL A 35 11.86 -6.70 -9.46
C VAL A 35 12.92 -5.66 -9.85
N GLU A 36 14.18 -6.07 -9.99
CA GLU A 36 15.28 -5.19 -10.41
C GLU A 36 15.04 -4.57 -11.78
N GLU A 37 14.61 -5.36 -12.77
CA GLU A 37 14.22 -4.86 -14.08
C GLU A 37 13.10 -3.83 -14.01
N ARG A 38 12.06 -4.12 -13.22
CA ARG A 38 10.93 -3.20 -13.02
C ARG A 38 11.39 -1.87 -12.40
N ILE A 39 12.25 -1.92 -11.39
CA ILE A 39 12.81 -0.73 -10.76
C ILE A 39 13.67 0.07 -11.75
N ALA A 40 14.48 -0.59 -12.57
CA ALA A 40 15.28 0.07 -13.60
C ALA A 40 14.38 0.79 -14.63
N GLN A 41 13.34 0.12 -15.12
CA GLN A 41 12.35 0.74 -16.01
C GLN A 41 11.66 1.93 -15.34
N LEU A 42 11.24 1.78 -14.06
CA LEU A 42 10.59 2.86 -13.32
C LEU A 42 11.50 4.09 -13.21
N LYS A 43 12.78 3.91 -12.90
CA LYS A 43 13.76 5.01 -12.83
C LYS A 43 13.83 5.78 -14.14
N THR A 44 13.81 5.08 -15.27
CA THR A 44 13.88 5.70 -16.61
C THR A 44 12.64 6.54 -16.91
N VAL A 45 11.44 6.06 -16.56
CA VAL A 45 10.18 6.75 -16.86
C VAL A 45 9.73 7.72 -15.77
N TRP A 46 10.37 7.69 -14.59
CA TRP A 46 9.95 8.39 -13.40
C TRP A 46 9.71 9.90 -13.58
N PRO A 47 10.59 10.67 -14.24
CA PRO A 47 10.37 12.10 -14.41
C PRO A 47 9.04 12.39 -15.12
N LYS A 48 8.75 11.66 -16.20
CA LYS A 48 7.51 11.79 -16.97
C LYS A 48 6.30 11.30 -16.19
N LEU A 49 6.44 10.16 -15.52
CA LEU A 49 5.38 9.58 -14.69
C LEU A 49 5.03 10.49 -13.54
N ARG A 50 6.01 11.03 -12.82
CA ARG A 50 5.81 11.96 -11.71
C ARG A 50 5.00 13.19 -12.15
N ASN A 51 5.38 13.84 -13.26
CA ASN A 51 4.66 14.99 -13.78
C ASN A 51 3.20 14.64 -14.10
N ARG A 52 2.98 13.48 -14.72
CA ARG A 52 1.63 12.98 -15.02
C ARG A 52 0.82 12.72 -13.74
N LEU A 53 1.40 12.09 -12.73
CA LEU A 53 0.74 11.86 -11.43
C LEU A 53 0.39 13.18 -10.75
N GLN A 54 1.30 14.15 -10.71
CA GLN A 54 1.07 15.45 -10.12
C GLN A 54 -0.07 16.23 -10.80
N SER A 55 -0.27 16.04 -12.10
CA SER A 55 -1.39 16.68 -12.83
C SER A 55 -2.74 16.00 -12.60
N HIS A 56 -2.74 14.73 -12.18
CA HIS A 56 -3.99 13.94 -12.00
C HIS A 56 -4.39 13.78 -10.54
N LEU A 57 -3.43 13.77 -9.62
CA LEU A 57 -3.70 13.57 -8.20
C LEU A 57 -4.01 14.89 -7.52
N LEU A 58 -5.05 14.89 -6.72
CA LEU A 58 -5.34 16.03 -5.84
C LEU A 58 -4.29 16.11 -4.72
N PRO A 59 -3.82 17.31 -4.37
CA PRO A 59 -3.01 17.50 -3.16
C PRO A 59 -3.74 16.96 -1.93
N THR A 60 -3.00 16.34 -1.01
CA THR A 60 -3.58 15.72 0.20
C THR A 60 -4.42 16.71 1.01
N ILE A 61 -3.96 17.96 1.12
CA ILE A 61 -4.70 19.00 1.84
C ILE A 61 -6.07 19.31 1.22
N LYS A 62 -6.15 19.31 -0.12
CA LYS A 62 -7.41 19.52 -0.83
C LYS A 62 -8.33 18.31 -0.70
N LEU A 63 -7.79 17.10 -0.80
CA LEU A 63 -8.56 15.88 -0.58
C LEU A 63 -9.15 15.84 0.83
N LYS A 64 -8.33 16.18 1.83
CA LYS A 64 -8.76 16.26 3.22
C LYS A 64 -9.91 17.25 3.39
N SER A 65 -9.79 18.48 2.88
CA SER A 65 -10.85 19.48 2.99
C SER A 65 -12.16 19.06 2.30
N LEU A 66 -12.08 18.35 1.18
CA LEU A 66 -13.27 17.80 0.51
C LEU A 66 -13.96 16.73 1.35
N LEU A 67 -13.19 15.84 1.97
CA LEU A 67 -13.73 14.81 2.86
C LEU A 67 -14.37 15.41 4.11
N GLU A 68 -13.72 16.42 4.72
CA GLU A 68 -14.27 17.17 5.86
C GLU A 68 -15.59 17.87 5.49
N ALA A 69 -15.64 18.52 4.34
CA ALA A 69 -16.87 19.17 3.84
C ALA A 69 -18.01 18.17 3.59
N ALA A 70 -17.68 16.94 3.22
CA ALA A 70 -18.63 15.86 3.07
C ALA A 70 -18.98 15.13 4.39
N SER A 71 -18.46 15.61 5.54
CA SER A 71 -18.58 14.94 6.85
C SER A 71 -18.06 13.49 6.85
N ALA A 72 -17.13 13.18 5.97
CA ALA A 72 -16.49 11.87 5.91
C ALA A 72 -15.35 11.77 6.93
N PRO A 73 -15.10 10.60 7.51
CA PRO A 73 -13.99 10.43 8.44
C PRO A 73 -12.65 10.64 7.73
N ILE A 74 -11.78 11.41 8.37
CA ILE A 74 -10.43 11.70 7.90
C ILE A 74 -9.35 11.21 8.86
N ARG A 75 -9.75 10.64 9.99
CA ARG A 75 -8.86 10.14 11.04
C ARG A 75 -9.29 8.76 11.52
N ALA A 76 -8.33 7.93 11.90
CA ALA A 76 -8.56 6.56 12.36
C ALA A 76 -9.56 6.49 13.53
N HIS A 77 -9.43 7.36 14.52
CA HIS A 77 -10.29 7.37 15.68
C HIS A 77 -11.77 7.67 15.36
N GLN A 78 -12.05 8.39 14.27
CA GLN A 78 -13.43 8.70 13.84
C GLN A 78 -14.19 7.42 13.37
N ILE A 79 -13.48 6.38 13.03
CA ILE A 79 -14.03 5.05 12.67
C ILE A 79 -13.72 4.00 13.75
N GLY A 80 -13.30 4.41 14.94
CA GLY A 80 -13.09 3.53 16.09
C GLY A 80 -11.84 2.64 16.04
N ILE A 81 -10.83 2.99 15.23
CA ILE A 81 -9.57 2.24 15.16
C ILE A 81 -8.38 3.11 15.62
N SER A 82 -7.34 2.45 16.16
CA SER A 82 -6.09 3.12 16.51
C SER A 82 -5.22 3.39 15.28
N GLU A 83 -4.27 4.32 15.37
CA GLU A 83 -3.29 4.59 14.31
C GLU A 83 -2.45 3.34 13.98
N ASP A 84 -2.06 2.57 15.01
CA ASP A 84 -1.31 1.32 14.80
C ASP A 84 -2.14 0.27 14.06
N HIS A 85 -3.43 0.18 14.37
CA HIS A 85 -4.34 -0.69 13.61
C HIS A 85 -4.41 -0.24 12.16
N LEU A 86 -4.55 1.05 11.89
CA LEU A 86 -4.59 1.59 10.55
C LEU A 86 -3.30 1.30 9.78
N LYS A 87 -2.13 1.51 10.37
CA LYS A 87 -0.83 1.19 9.74
C LYS A 87 -0.73 -0.29 9.37
N ARG A 88 -1.13 -1.19 10.27
CA ARG A 88 -1.18 -2.63 9.99
C ARG A 88 -2.16 -2.96 8.86
N THR A 89 -3.31 -2.31 8.83
CA THR A 89 -4.32 -2.51 7.79
C THR A 89 -3.82 -2.03 6.42
N ILE A 90 -3.16 -0.86 6.36
CA ILE A 90 -2.55 -0.36 5.13
C ILE A 90 -1.49 -1.35 4.61
N ARG A 91 -0.62 -1.83 5.51
CA ARG A 91 0.38 -2.86 5.14
C ARG A 91 -0.28 -4.13 4.59
N ALA A 92 -1.34 -4.60 5.24
CA ALA A 92 -2.05 -5.81 4.85
C ALA A 92 -2.83 -5.67 3.53
N ALA A 93 -3.24 -4.45 3.18
CA ALA A 93 -4.06 -4.19 1.99
C ALA A 93 -3.42 -4.66 0.68
N ARG A 94 -2.08 -4.74 0.62
CA ARG A 94 -1.37 -5.27 -0.55
C ARG A 94 -1.65 -6.75 -0.83
N PHE A 95 -2.11 -7.52 0.14
CA PHE A 95 -2.33 -8.97 0.00
C PHE A 95 -3.73 -9.36 -0.48
N ILE A 96 -4.69 -8.44 -0.45
CA ILE A 96 -6.11 -8.77 -0.72
C ILE A 96 -6.49 -8.82 -2.19
N ARG A 97 -5.60 -8.39 -3.10
CA ARG A 97 -5.84 -8.38 -4.54
C ARG A 97 -4.56 -8.63 -5.34
N SER A 98 -4.71 -9.24 -6.49
CA SER A 98 -3.63 -9.48 -7.46
C SER A 98 -3.18 -8.22 -8.21
N ARG A 99 -3.91 -7.11 -8.09
CA ARG A 99 -3.53 -5.84 -8.72
C ARG A 99 -2.28 -5.26 -8.04
N TYR A 100 -1.28 -4.94 -8.84
CA TYR A 100 -0.10 -4.22 -8.38
C TYR A 100 -0.45 -2.78 -8.00
N THR A 101 0.00 -2.34 -6.83
CA THR A 101 -0.32 -1.04 -6.25
C THR A 101 0.95 -0.32 -5.78
N ILE A 102 0.80 0.92 -5.33
CA ILE A 102 1.88 1.67 -4.71
C ILE A 102 2.46 0.95 -3.47
N LEU A 103 1.62 0.17 -2.75
CA LEU A 103 2.08 -0.58 -1.58
C LEU A 103 3.03 -1.72 -1.97
N ASP A 104 2.80 -2.35 -3.12
CA ASP A 104 3.70 -3.37 -3.66
C ASP A 104 5.03 -2.76 -4.11
N LEU A 105 4.99 -1.58 -4.72
CA LEU A 105 6.19 -0.85 -5.10
C LEU A 105 7.02 -0.44 -3.88
N LEU A 106 6.38 0.11 -2.85
CA LEU A 106 7.04 0.50 -1.61
C LEU A 106 7.67 -0.70 -0.89
N ASP A 107 6.99 -1.85 -0.89
CA ASP A 107 7.51 -3.11 -0.35
C ASP A 107 8.74 -3.60 -1.13
N GLN A 108 8.69 -3.60 -2.46
CA GLN A 108 9.79 -4.03 -3.33
C GLN A 108 11.02 -3.10 -3.30
N THR A 109 10.86 -1.88 -2.83
CA THR A 109 11.94 -0.89 -2.70
C THR A 109 12.39 -0.67 -1.25
N ASP A 110 11.93 -1.50 -0.31
CA ASP A 110 12.18 -1.37 1.14
C ASP A 110 11.76 -0.01 1.74
N LEU A 111 10.82 0.66 1.08
CA LEU A 111 10.32 1.97 1.50
C LEU A 111 8.99 1.91 2.26
N LEU A 112 8.34 0.74 2.33
CA LEU A 112 7.00 0.64 2.92
C LEU A 112 6.99 1.03 4.40
N ASP A 113 7.92 0.52 5.19
CA ASP A 113 8.01 0.82 6.62
C ASP A 113 8.31 2.29 6.87
N ARG A 114 9.27 2.82 6.13
CA ARG A 114 9.61 4.24 6.16
C ARG A 114 8.41 5.11 5.78
N ALA A 115 7.71 4.76 4.71
CA ALA A 115 6.50 5.48 4.28
C ALA A 115 5.39 5.45 5.34
N LEU A 116 5.21 4.34 6.05
CA LEU A 116 4.23 4.22 7.14
C LEU A 116 4.65 4.95 8.43
N LEU A 117 5.96 5.13 8.67
CA LEU A 117 6.48 5.86 9.81
C LEU A 117 6.53 7.37 9.55
N GLU A 118 7.04 7.77 8.39
CA GLU A 118 7.24 9.18 8.00
C GLU A 118 5.98 9.78 7.37
N ALA A 119 5.08 8.96 6.83
CA ALA A 119 3.79 9.47 6.44
C ALA A 119 3.21 10.11 7.71
N ARG A 120 3.26 11.43 7.73
CA ARG A 120 2.30 12.21 8.49
C ARG A 120 0.96 11.92 7.84
N LEU A 121 0.55 10.67 8.02
CA LEU A 121 -0.80 10.28 7.71
C LEU A 121 -1.62 11.34 8.43
N PRO A 122 -2.54 12.02 7.79
CA PRO A 122 -3.29 13.14 8.38
C PRO A 122 -4.27 12.62 9.43
N PHE A 123 -3.73 11.85 10.36
CA PHE A 123 -4.46 11.13 11.38
C PHE A 123 -4.29 11.75 12.73
#